data_625f3d31ac5ef100dd7ac8f8978bd63b
#
_entry.id   625f3d31ac5ef100dd7ac8f8978bd63b
#
_cell.length_a   1.000
_cell.length_b   1.000
_cell.length_c   1.000
_cell.angle_alpha   90.00
_cell.angle_beta   90.00
_cell.angle_gamma   90.00
#
_symmetry.space_group_name_H-M   'P 1'
#
loop_
_entity.id
_entity.type
_entity.pdbx_description
1 polymer ?
#
loop_
_entity_poly.entity_id
_entity_poly.type
_entity_poly.pdbx_seq_one_letter_code
_entity_poly.pdbx_strand_id
1 'polypeptide(L)'
;SPQTLYLTHDVHIIKAVRDKYNVINELDVFFANDTVKYFVGKEMQIATDSEKDRVYIDGEKIGKAPCTAKLSYGTHDLKITRGKYVYERTIAVEDDGLKELKVELGKKVTIKTTDKGDKVYVDGKYFGKTPLTKYMYYGNREIKIVRDKELEKTHTITVSDDEVNEYTLYIGQLVTLESTKKGDDIYIDGIKKGDSPLV
;
A
#
# COMPACT_ATOMS: atom_id res chain seq x y z
N SER A 1 13.13 -29.51 16.75
CA SER A 1 12.79 -30.13 18.04
C SER A 1 13.80 -29.67 19.10
N PRO A 2 13.39 -29.54 20.36
CA PRO A 2 14.29 -29.20 21.45
C PRO A 2 15.40 -30.27 21.55
N GLN A 3 16.61 -29.83 21.82
CA GLN A 3 17.76 -30.71 22.07
C GLN A 3 18.15 -30.59 23.53
N THR A 4 18.41 -31.72 24.18
CA THR A 4 18.93 -31.76 25.56
C THR A 4 20.40 -32.15 25.53
N LEU A 5 21.22 -31.34 26.12
CA LEU A 5 22.67 -31.52 26.18
C LEU A 5 23.14 -31.39 27.62
N TYR A 6 24.17 -32.15 28.01
CA TYR A 6 24.89 -31.93 29.24
C TYR A 6 26.05 -30.97 28.98
N LEU A 7 26.06 -29.83 29.66
CA LEU A 7 27.10 -28.83 29.57
C LEU A 7 27.89 -28.80 30.90
N THR A 8 29.16 -28.51 30.84
CA THR A 8 29.99 -28.27 32.03
C THR A 8 29.55 -26.98 32.72
N HIS A 9 29.85 -26.87 34.03
CA HIS A 9 29.63 -25.64 34.78
C HIS A 9 30.66 -24.59 34.36
N ASP A 10 30.36 -23.88 33.32
CA ASP A 10 31.20 -22.86 32.70
C ASP A 10 30.37 -21.93 31.83
N VAL A 11 30.98 -20.90 31.26
CA VAL A 11 30.37 -20.03 30.26
C VAL A 11 30.53 -20.65 28.88
N HIS A 12 29.45 -20.91 28.21
CA HIS A 12 29.40 -21.46 26.86
C HIS A 12 28.93 -20.44 25.84
N ILE A 13 29.52 -20.44 24.65
CA ILE A 13 29.02 -19.67 23.53
C ILE A 13 28.05 -20.51 22.74
N ILE A 14 26.79 -20.09 22.74
CA ILE A 14 25.71 -20.75 21.99
C ILE A 14 25.43 -19.96 20.73
N LYS A 15 25.51 -20.64 19.58
CA LYS A 15 25.14 -20.07 18.29
C LYS A 15 23.84 -20.75 17.80
N ALA A 16 22.75 -19.99 17.73
CA ALA A 16 21.53 -20.42 17.06
C ALA A 16 21.52 -19.90 15.62
N VAL A 17 21.28 -20.78 14.66
CA VAL A 17 21.32 -20.46 13.22
C VAL A 17 19.96 -20.81 12.60
N ARG A 18 19.45 -19.88 11.75
CA ARG A 18 18.31 -20.11 10.87
C ARG A 18 18.67 -19.57 9.50
N ASP A 19 18.80 -20.44 8.50
CA ASP A 19 19.25 -20.10 7.16
C ASP A 19 20.59 -19.32 7.18
N LYS A 20 20.58 -18.09 6.63
CA LYS A 20 21.73 -17.18 6.66
C LYS A 20 21.87 -16.38 7.96
N TYR A 21 20.86 -16.43 8.83
CA TYR A 21 20.82 -15.64 10.06
C TYR A 21 21.32 -16.40 11.27
N ASN A 22 21.96 -15.71 12.18
CA ASN A 22 22.41 -16.32 13.41
C ASN A 22 22.32 -15.36 14.60
N VAL A 23 22.24 -15.96 15.79
CA VAL A 23 22.33 -15.27 17.07
C VAL A 23 23.38 -15.98 17.90
N ILE A 24 24.31 -15.22 18.46
CA ILE A 24 25.35 -15.72 19.33
C ILE A 24 25.11 -15.15 20.71
N ASN A 25 25.05 -16.03 21.71
CA ASN A 25 24.87 -15.65 23.12
C ASN A 25 25.83 -16.42 24.00
N GLU A 26 26.19 -15.79 25.11
CA GLU A 26 26.89 -16.47 26.21
C GLU A 26 25.82 -17.12 27.11
N LEU A 27 26.07 -18.37 27.50
CA LEU A 27 25.25 -19.12 28.45
C LEU A 27 26.12 -19.48 29.64
N ASP A 28 25.86 -18.88 30.80
CA ASP A 28 26.44 -19.27 32.05
C ASP A 28 25.62 -20.43 32.67
N VAL A 29 26.19 -21.63 32.65
CA VAL A 29 25.53 -22.85 33.11
C VAL A 29 25.31 -22.88 34.60
N PHE A 30 26.06 -22.09 35.41
CA PHE A 30 25.85 -22.02 36.86
C PHE A 30 24.50 -21.41 37.21
N PHE A 31 23.97 -20.54 36.35
CA PHE A 31 22.69 -19.81 36.54
C PHE A 31 21.63 -20.19 35.52
N ALA A 32 21.93 -21.12 34.62
CA ALA A 32 20.97 -21.52 33.57
C ALA A 32 19.79 -22.31 34.16
N ASN A 33 18.61 -22.03 33.63
CA ASN A 33 17.43 -22.84 33.86
C ASN A 33 17.47 -24.09 32.97
N ASP A 34 16.62 -25.08 33.25
CA ASP A 34 16.52 -26.33 32.49
C ASP A 34 16.25 -26.16 30.98
N THR A 35 15.71 -25.01 30.59
CA THR A 35 15.40 -24.73 29.19
C THR A 35 15.80 -23.29 28.83
N VAL A 36 16.67 -23.15 27.84
CA VAL A 36 17.05 -21.87 27.25
C VAL A 36 16.47 -21.75 25.85
N LYS A 37 15.75 -20.66 25.59
CA LYS A 37 15.14 -20.36 24.29
C LYS A 37 15.87 -19.21 23.63
N TYR A 38 16.35 -19.43 22.41
CA TYR A 38 16.97 -18.39 21.59
C TYR A 38 16.00 -17.92 20.52
N PHE A 39 15.90 -16.60 20.38
CA PHE A 39 15.09 -15.96 19.35
C PHE A 39 16.00 -15.45 18.23
N VAL A 40 15.89 -16.05 17.04
CA VAL A 40 16.61 -15.62 15.84
C VAL A 40 15.77 -14.62 15.08
N GLY A 41 15.98 -13.33 15.36
CA GLY A 41 15.18 -12.23 14.83
C GLY A 41 15.52 -10.92 15.51
N LYS A 42 14.69 -9.90 15.29
CA LYS A 42 14.84 -8.58 15.91
C LYS A 42 13.53 -7.95 16.33
N GLU A 43 13.63 -6.91 17.14
CA GLU A 43 12.51 -6.00 17.38
C GLU A 43 12.40 -5.00 16.26
N MET A 44 11.19 -4.81 15.76
CA MET A 44 10.87 -3.90 14.66
C MET A 44 9.72 -2.97 15.07
N GLN A 45 9.94 -1.67 14.96
CA GLN A 45 8.90 -0.68 15.14
C GLN A 45 8.12 -0.51 13.85
N ILE A 46 6.79 -0.54 13.95
CA ILE A 46 5.88 -0.33 12.82
C ILE A 46 5.08 0.94 13.11
N ALA A 47 5.27 1.94 12.25
CA ALA A 47 4.64 3.24 12.36
C ALA A 47 3.80 3.56 11.13
N THR A 48 2.71 4.30 11.32
CA THR A 48 1.87 4.85 10.28
C THR A 48 1.60 6.33 10.58
N ASP A 49 0.89 7.01 9.70
CA ASP A 49 0.44 8.39 9.89
C ASP A 49 -0.78 8.53 10.83
N SER A 50 -1.22 7.44 11.49
CA SER A 50 -2.37 7.46 12.39
C SER A 50 -2.26 6.45 13.54
N GLU A 51 -2.38 6.91 14.77
CA GLU A 51 -2.44 6.09 15.99
C GLU A 51 -3.70 5.21 16.09
N LYS A 52 -4.64 5.35 15.15
CA LYS A 52 -5.86 4.53 15.11
C LYS A 52 -5.69 3.24 14.33
N ASP A 53 -4.59 3.10 13.62
CA ASP A 53 -4.31 1.94 12.79
C ASP A 53 -4.01 0.71 13.64
N ARG A 54 -4.55 -0.42 13.21
CA ARG A 54 -4.27 -1.71 13.82
C ARG A 54 -3.32 -2.48 12.94
N VAL A 55 -2.26 -2.98 13.56
CA VAL A 55 -1.18 -3.73 12.91
C VAL A 55 -1.35 -5.22 13.22
N TYR A 56 -1.21 -6.02 12.19
CA TYR A 56 -1.20 -7.48 12.24
C TYR A 56 0.04 -7.98 11.49
N ILE A 57 0.66 -9.04 12.01
CA ILE A 57 1.76 -9.75 11.37
C ILE A 57 1.42 -11.24 11.37
N ASP A 58 1.53 -11.88 10.20
CA ASP A 58 1.23 -13.30 9.99
C ASP A 58 -0.17 -13.69 10.52
N GLY A 59 -1.12 -12.77 10.39
CA GLY A 59 -2.49 -12.92 10.89
C GLY A 59 -2.69 -12.58 12.36
N GLU A 60 -1.63 -12.47 13.15
CA GLU A 60 -1.72 -12.11 14.57
C GLU A 60 -1.78 -10.60 14.78
N LYS A 61 -2.65 -10.15 15.69
CA LYS A 61 -2.76 -8.74 16.06
C LYS A 61 -1.60 -8.32 16.97
N ILE A 62 -0.77 -7.40 16.50
CA ILE A 62 0.35 -6.84 17.27
C ILE A 62 -0.10 -5.69 18.17
N GLY A 63 -0.85 -4.73 17.60
CA GLY A 63 -1.26 -3.56 18.37
C GLY A 63 -1.86 -2.45 17.52
N LYS A 64 -1.80 -1.23 18.06
CA LYS A 64 -2.05 0.02 17.33
C LYS A 64 -0.71 0.67 16.98
N ALA A 65 -0.63 1.28 15.81
CA ALA A 65 0.55 2.02 15.40
C ALA A 65 0.71 3.33 16.23
N PRO A 66 1.96 3.73 16.58
CA PRO A 66 3.17 2.94 16.42
C PRO A 66 3.22 1.77 17.42
N CYS A 67 3.73 0.62 17.01
CA CYS A 67 3.90 -0.53 17.88
C CYS A 67 5.20 -1.28 17.54
N THR A 68 5.67 -2.08 18.50
CA THR A 68 6.88 -2.90 18.33
C THR A 68 6.50 -4.37 18.27
N ALA A 69 7.08 -5.10 17.32
CA ALA A 69 6.93 -6.53 17.16
C ALA A 69 8.30 -7.22 17.22
N LYS A 70 8.37 -8.38 17.87
CA LYS A 70 9.52 -9.30 17.79
C LYS A 70 9.30 -10.20 16.59
N LEU A 71 10.05 -9.98 15.51
CA LEU A 71 9.93 -10.71 14.26
C LEU A 71 11.16 -11.56 14.01
N SER A 72 10.95 -12.83 13.66
CA SER A 72 12.02 -13.69 13.21
C SER A 72 12.61 -13.15 11.91
N TYR A 73 13.86 -13.49 11.61
CA TYR A 73 14.38 -13.20 10.27
C TYR A 73 13.65 -14.02 9.21
N GLY A 74 13.44 -13.41 8.06
CA GLY A 74 12.68 -13.97 6.95
C GLY A 74 11.55 -13.05 6.49
N THR A 75 10.57 -13.63 5.81
CA THR A 75 9.41 -12.91 5.28
C THR A 75 8.22 -13.04 6.21
N HIS A 76 7.45 -11.96 6.34
CA HIS A 76 6.24 -11.86 7.15
C HIS A 76 5.14 -11.15 6.40
N ASP A 77 3.90 -11.51 6.64
CA ASP A 77 2.74 -10.85 6.07
C ASP A 77 2.27 -9.72 6.98
N LEU A 78 2.49 -8.49 6.54
CA LEU A 78 2.03 -7.28 7.22
C LEU A 78 0.63 -6.93 6.74
N LYS A 79 -0.29 -6.74 7.68
CA LYS A 79 -1.61 -6.17 7.44
C LYS A 79 -1.87 -4.98 8.37
N ILE A 80 -2.33 -3.87 7.81
CA ILE A 80 -2.72 -2.67 8.56
C ILE A 80 -4.17 -2.33 8.22
N THR A 81 -4.97 -2.03 9.24
CA THR A 81 -6.38 -1.65 9.06
C THR A 81 -6.68 -0.29 9.65
N ARG A 82 -7.39 0.56 8.87
CA ARG A 82 -7.92 1.87 9.26
C ARG A 82 -9.40 1.95 8.92
N GLY A 83 -10.27 1.67 9.88
CA GLY A 83 -11.71 1.56 9.62
C GLY A 83 -12.00 0.48 8.57
N LYS A 84 -12.56 0.88 7.42
CA LYS A 84 -12.83 -0.03 6.30
C LYS A 84 -11.64 -0.28 5.38
N TYR A 85 -10.56 0.49 5.52
CA TYR A 85 -9.39 0.38 4.64
C TYR A 85 -8.43 -0.67 5.18
N VAL A 86 -7.93 -1.49 4.26
CA VAL A 86 -6.98 -2.58 4.54
C VAL A 86 -5.79 -2.39 3.61
N TYR A 87 -4.59 -2.48 4.18
CA TYR A 87 -3.33 -2.51 3.47
C TYR A 87 -2.61 -3.80 3.83
N GLU A 88 -2.19 -4.56 2.85
CA GLU A 88 -1.49 -5.83 3.01
C GLU A 88 -0.26 -5.87 2.11
N ARG A 89 0.83 -6.35 2.65
CA ARG A 89 2.05 -6.65 1.88
C ARG A 89 2.96 -7.61 2.63
N THR A 90 3.79 -8.33 1.90
CA THR A 90 4.89 -9.09 2.49
C THR A 90 6.08 -8.16 2.77
N ILE A 91 6.69 -8.30 3.94
CA ILE A 91 7.89 -7.58 4.37
C ILE A 91 9.01 -8.57 4.63
N ALA A 92 10.26 -8.18 4.35
CA ALA A 92 11.45 -8.93 4.70
C ALA A 92 12.09 -8.35 5.97
N VAL A 93 12.37 -9.21 6.94
CA VAL A 93 13.10 -8.86 8.17
C VAL A 93 14.50 -9.43 8.05
N GLU A 94 15.50 -8.55 7.93
CA GLU A 94 16.91 -8.91 7.75
C GLU A 94 17.75 -8.32 8.88
N ASP A 95 18.91 -8.94 9.14
CA ASP A 95 19.78 -8.59 10.26
C ASP A 95 20.29 -7.13 10.18
N ASP A 96 20.75 -6.73 9.00
CA ASP A 96 21.24 -5.39 8.67
C ASP A 96 20.12 -4.42 8.26
N GLY A 97 18.87 -4.89 8.16
CA GLY A 97 17.72 -4.10 7.72
C GLY A 97 17.25 -3.09 8.77
N LEU A 98 16.31 -2.25 8.34
CA LEU A 98 15.69 -1.20 9.16
C LEU A 98 15.08 -1.77 10.44
N LYS A 99 15.24 -1.03 11.56
CA LYS A 99 14.56 -1.30 12.83
C LYS A 99 13.16 -0.66 12.90
N GLU A 100 12.87 0.26 11.99
CA GLU A 100 11.59 0.95 11.88
C GLU A 100 11.03 0.82 10.47
N LEU A 101 9.76 0.41 10.37
CA LEU A 101 8.98 0.35 9.15
C LEU A 101 7.91 1.43 9.20
N LYS A 102 8.02 2.45 8.36
CA LYS A 102 6.98 3.46 8.15
C LYS A 102 6.09 3.04 7.00
N VAL A 103 4.79 3.01 7.23
CA VAL A 103 3.80 2.59 6.23
C VAL A 103 2.79 3.72 6.00
N GLU A 104 2.67 4.13 4.74
CA GLU A 104 1.60 5.00 4.28
C GLU A 104 0.46 4.14 3.73
N LEU A 105 -0.78 4.46 4.08
CA LEU A 105 -1.95 3.71 3.63
C LEU A 105 -2.59 4.29 2.36
N GLY A 106 -1.97 5.26 1.75
CA GLY A 106 -2.44 5.94 0.56
C GLY A 106 -1.43 6.94 0.04
N LYS A 107 -1.81 7.69 -0.95
CA LYS A 107 -0.99 8.75 -1.54
C LYS A 107 -1.81 9.91 -2.07
N LYS A 108 -1.14 11.00 -2.48
CA LYS A 108 -1.78 12.10 -3.22
C LYS A 108 -2.08 11.63 -4.64
N VAL A 109 -3.34 11.79 -5.05
CA VAL A 109 -3.85 11.46 -6.38
C VAL A 109 -4.42 12.70 -7.02
N THR A 110 -4.07 12.93 -8.27
CA THR A 110 -4.61 14.00 -9.11
C THR A 110 -5.68 13.45 -10.02
N ILE A 111 -6.86 14.09 -10.01
CA ILE A 111 -7.96 13.78 -10.94
C ILE A 111 -8.17 14.99 -11.85
N LYS A 112 -8.13 14.73 -13.15
CA LYS A 112 -8.42 15.68 -14.23
C LYS A 112 -9.58 15.19 -15.06
N THR A 113 -10.28 16.11 -15.70
CA THR A 113 -11.26 15.86 -16.76
C THR A 113 -10.97 16.76 -17.95
N THR A 114 -11.61 16.53 -19.09
CA THR A 114 -11.45 17.36 -20.30
C THR A 114 -11.78 18.82 -20.02
N ASP A 115 -12.78 19.06 -19.17
CA ASP A 115 -13.18 20.43 -18.77
C ASP A 115 -12.88 20.65 -17.28
N LYS A 116 -12.58 21.89 -16.94
CA LYS A 116 -12.34 22.28 -15.53
C LYS A 116 -13.66 22.49 -14.80
N GLY A 117 -13.67 22.16 -13.53
CA GLY A 117 -14.78 22.48 -12.64
C GLY A 117 -15.81 21.36 -12.48
N ASP A 118 -15.61 20.20 -13.10
CA ASP A 118 -16.46 19.03 -12.88
C ASP A 118 -16.39 18.59 -11.41
N LYS A 119 -17.56 18.26 -10.82
CA LYS A 119 -17.64 17.79 -9.44
C LYS A 119 -17.15 16.34 -9.37
N VAL A 120 -16.30 16.07 -8.40
CA VAL A 120 -15.76 14.73 -8.13
C VAL A 120 -16.31 14.19 -6.84
N TYR A 121 -16.82 12.97 -6.88
CA TYR A 121 -17.21 12.19 -5.70
C TYR A 121 -16.33 10.94 -5.65
N VAL A 122 -15.83 10.60 -4.47
CA VAL A 122 -15.03 9.41 -4.23
C VAL A 122 -15.76 8.53 -3.22
N ASP A 123 -16.04 7.28 -3.59
CA ASP A 123 -16.81 6.33 -2.77
C ASP A 123 -18.13 6.96 -2.26
N GLY A 124 -18.83 7.69 -3.14
CA GLY A 124 -20.10 8.38 -2.87
C GLY A 124 -20.01 9.70 -2.10
N LYS A 125 -18.83 10.14 -1.68
CA LYS A 125 -18.62 11.40 -0.95
C LYS A 125 -18.08 12.49 -1.86
N TYR A 126 -18.61 13.71 -1.76
CA TYR A 126 -18.08 14.87 -2.47
C TYR A 126 -16.62 15.13 -2.09
N PHE A 127 -15.79 15.23 -3.12
CA PHE A 127 -14.34 15.32 -2.94
C PHE A 127 -13.74 16.64 -3.42
N GLY A 128 -14.36 17.30 -4.40
CA GLY A 128 -13.93 18.61 -4.93
C GLY A 128 -14.33 18.79 -6.38
N LYS A 129 -13.62 19.70 -7.06
CA LYS A 129 -13.80 19.98 -8.49
C LYS A 129 -12.48 19.78 -9.24
N THR A 130 -12.56 19.34 -10.50
CA THR A 130 -11.39 19.12 -11.37
C THR A 130 -10.76 20.41 -11.86
N PRO A 131 -9.42 20.46 -12.07
CA PRO A 131 -8.46 19.46 -11.60
C PRO A 131 -8.27 19.54 -10.08
N LEU A 132 -8.13 18.39 -9.43
CA LEU A 132 -7.88 18.35 -7.99
C LEU A 132 -6.80 17.34 -7.63
N THR A 133 -6.04 17.64 -6.58
CA THR A 133 -5.07 16.72 -5.99
C THR A 133 -5.39 16.53 -4.52
N LYS A 134 -5.68 15.30 -4.10
CA LYS A 134 -5.97 14.97 -2.71
C LYS A 134 -5.43 13.59 -2.33
N TYR A 135 -5.27 13.40 -1.02
CA TYR A 135 -4.89 12.10 -0.46
C TYR A 135 -6.02 11.09 -0.62
N MET A 136 -5.69 9.91 -1.15
CA MET A 136 -6.59 8.77 -1.27
C MET A 136 -5.92 7.51 -0.73
N TYR A 137 -6.69 6.70 -0.02
CA TYR A 137 -6.22 5.40 0.48
C TYR A 137 -6.02 4.42 -0.67
N TYR A 138 -5.08 3.50 -0.51
CA TYR A 138 -4.85 2.41 -1.45
C TYR A 138 -6.08 1.52 -1.64
N GLY A 139 -6.13 0.88 -2.82
CA GLY A 139 -7.22 0.00 -3.26
C GLY A 139 -8.12 0.65 -4.31
N ASN A 140 -9.15 -0.09 -4.72
CA ASN A 140 -10.10 0.38 -5.71
C ASN A 140 -10.96 1.51 -5.14
N ARG A 141 -11.13 2.57 -5.94
CA ARG A 141 -11.95 3.74 -5.61
C ARG A 141 -12.97 3.95 -6.71
N GLU A 142 -14.21 4.12 -6.32
CA GLU A 142 -15.26 4.58 -7.23
C GLU A 142 -15.17 6.09 -7.34
N ILE A 143 -14.98 6.58 -8.57
CA ILE A 143 -14.90 8.01 -8.88
C ILE A 143 -16.10 8.39 -9.74
N LYS A 144 -17.03 9.12 -9.17
CA LYS A 144 -18.16 9.69 -9.93
C LYS A 144 -17.83 11.13 -10.30
N ILE A 145 -17.87 11.43 -11.58
CA ILE A 145 -17.68 12.77 -12.14
C ILE A 145 -19.06 13.29 -12.53
N VAL A 146 -19.36 14.54 -12.16
CA VAL A 146 -20.62 15.21 -12.46
C VAL A 146 -20.32 16.61 -13.01
N ARG A 147 -20.71 16.88 -14.26
CA ARG A 147 -20.56 18.19 -14.92
C ARG A 147 -21.77 19.07 -14.66
N ASP A 148 -22.94 18.54 -14.92
CA ASP A 148 -24.21 19.17 -14.69
C ASP A 148 -25.26 18.14 -14.21
N LYS A 149 -26.53 18.47 -14.22
CA LYS A 149 -27.60 17.57 -13.73
C LYS A 149 -27.79 16.31 -14.57
N GLU A 150 -27.35 16.31 -15.83
CA GLU A 150 -27.60 15.24 -16.80
C GLU A 150 -26.33 14.52 -17.24
N LEU A 151 -25.15 15.15 -17.06
CA LEU A 151 -23.87 14.59 -17.48
C LEU A 151 -23.08 14.09 -16.27
N GLU A 152 -23.15 12.80 -16.04
CA GLU A 152 -22.35 12.13 -15.03
C GLU A 152 -21.78 10.79 -15.52
N LYS A 153 -20.66 10.40 -14.99
CA LYS A 153 -20.05 9.10 -15.25
C LYS A 153 -19.27 8.60 -14.05
N THR A 154 -19.40 7.30 -13.81
CA THR A 154 -18.64 6.61 -12.76
C THR A 154 -17.51 5.82 -13.39
N HIS A 155 -16.32 5.93 -12.76
CA HIS A 155 -15.11 5.21 -13.09
C HIS A 155 -14.61 4.45 -11.86
N THR A 156 -13.91 3.37 -12.06
CA THR A 156 -13.12 2.72 -11.01
C THR A 156 -11.65 2.97 -11.30
N ILE A 157 -10.92 3.50 -10.32
CA ILE A 157 -9.46 3.61 -10.36
C ILE A 157 -8.85 2.75 -9.25
N THR A 158 -7.65 2.25 -9.48
CA THR A 158 -6.87 1.56 -8.46
C THR A 158 -5.78 2.49 -7.97
N VAL A 159 -5.80 2.84 -6.69
CA VAL A 159 -4.74 3.58 -6.02
C VAL A 159 -3.79 2.58 -5.39
N SER A 160 -2.55 2.55 -5.82
CA SER A 160 -1.50 1.64 -5.36
C SER A 160 -0.23 2.44 -5.02
N ASP A 161 0.79 1.79 -4.52
CA ASP A 161 2.09 2.39 -4.20
C ASP A 161 3.01 2.55 -5.43
N ASP A 162 2.54 2.11 -6.62
CA ASP A 162 3.20 2.37 -7.88
C ASP A 162 3.28 3.89 -8.22
N GLU A 163 3.92 4.23 -9.34
CA GLU A 163 4.17 5.62 -9.72
C GLU A 163 2.91 6.36 -10.21
N VAL A 164 1.84 5.66 -10.57
CA VAL A 164 0.62 6.28 -11.10
C VAL A 164 -0.09 7.06 -10.01
N ASN A 165 -0.14 8.38 -10.15
CA ASN A 165 -0.80 9.29 -9.22
C ASN A 165 -1.69 10.34 -9.93
N GLU A 166 -1.84 10.25 -11.26
CA GLU A 166 -2.66 11.14 -12.06
C GLU A 166 -3.60 10.35 -12.96
N TYR A 167 -4.88 10.71 -12.94
CA TYR A 167 -5.93 10.09 -13.75
C TYR A 167 -6.67 11.18 -14.52
N THR A 168 -6.74 11.03 -15.85
CA THR A 168 -7.63 11.83 -16.71
C THR A 168 -8.88 11.02 -16.98
N LEU A 169 -10.03 11.50 -16.47
CA LEU A 169 -11.31 10.81 -16.56
C LEU A 169 -12.24 11.56 -17.54
N TYR A 170 -12.99 10.81 -18.29
CA TYR A 170 -13.86 11.35 -19.35
C TYR A 170 -15.32 11.20 -18.95
N ILE A 171 -16.12 12.23 -19.23
CA ILE A 171 -17.58 12.17 -19.20
C ILE A 171 -18.03 11.95 -20.65
N GLY A 172 -18.82 10.91 -20.88
CA GLY A 172 -19.25 10.50 -22.22
C GLY A 172 -18.48 9.29 -22.73
N GLN A 173 -18.67 8.98 -24.00
CA GLN A 173 -18.06 7.87 -24.70
C GLN A 173 -17.01 8.41 -25.67
N LEU A 174 -15.84 7.77 -25.71
CA LEU A 174 -14.85 8.03 -26.75
C LEU A 174 -15.40 7.45 -28.08
N VAL A 175 -15.45 8.29 -29.09
CA VAL A 175 -15.93 7.92 -30.43
C VAL A 175 -14.85 8.34 -31.44
N THR A 176 -14.42 7.40 -32.27
CA THR A 176 -13.58 7.70 -33.43
C THR A 176 -14.48 8.01 -34.63
N LEU A 177 -14.28 9.15 -35.25
CA LEU A 177 -14.98 9.55 -36.46
C LEU A 177 -14.05 9.48 -37.65
N GLU A 178 -14.42 8.67 -38.62
CA GLU A 178 -13.65 8.48 -39.86
C GLU A 178 -14.51 8.82 -41.08
N SER A 179 -13.93 9.49 -42.06
CA SER A 179 -14.49 9.61 -43.40
C SER A 179 -13.78 8.63 -44.35
N THR A 180 -14.34 8.48 -45.54
CA THR A 180 -13.74 7.64 -46.61
C THR A 180 -12.43 8.18 -47.11
N LYS A 181 -12.09 9.45 -46.83
CA LYS A 181 -10.86 10.11 -47.23
C LYS A 181 -10.17 10.73 -46.02
N LYS A 182 -8.91 10.36 -45.82
CA LYS A 182 -8.08 10.95 -44.79
C LYS A 182 -7.89 12.45 -45.03
N GLY A 183 -8.07 13.25 -43.98
CA GLY A 183 -7.93 14.69 -44.02
C GLY A 183 -9.22 15.46 -44.33
N ASP A 184 -10.36 14.77 -44.46
CA ASP A 184 -11.66 15.45 -44.55
C ASP A 184 -11.98 16.17 -43.25
N ASP A 185 -12.55 17.37 -43.35
CA ASP A 185 -12.98 18.17 -42.21
C ASP A 185 -14.14 17.50 -41.46
N ILE A 186 -14.01 17.29 -40.17
CA ILE A 186 -15.07 16.74 -39.32
C ILE A 186 -15.71 17.86 -38.51
N TYR A 187 -17.03 17.97 -38.66
CA TYR A 187 -17.88 18.94 -37.92
C TYR A 187 -18.81 18.19 -36.97
N ILE A 188 -18.95 18.70 -35.73
CA ILE A 188 -19.96 18.23 -34.76
C ILE A 188 -20.75 19.46 -34.33
N ASP A 189 -22.10 19.39 -34.49
CA ASP A 189 -23.02 20.48 -34.21
C ASP A 189 -22.64 21.80 -34.93
N GLY A 190 -22.15 21.69 -36.17
CA GLY A 190 -21.71 22.81 -37.00
C GLY A 190 -20.34 23.42 -36.66
N ILE A 191 -19.65 22.88 -35.69
CA ILE A 191 -18.34 23.35 -35.27
C ILE A 191 -17.26 22.38 -35.76
N LYS A 192 -16.27 22.90 -36.53
CA LYS A 192 -15.11 22.07 -36.94
C LYS A 192 -14.35 21.58 -35.70
N LYS A 193 -14.14 20.26 -35.64
CA LYS A 193 -13.42 19.58 -34.53
C LYS A 193 -12.02 19.14 -34.94
N GLY A 194 -11.80 18.91 -36.23
CA GLY A 194 -10.51 18.47 -36.76
C GLY A 194 -10.69 17.78 -38.10
N ASP A 195 -9.69 17.01 -38.49
CA ASP A 195 -9.66 16.29 -39.75
C ASP A 195 -9.72 14.78 -39.52
N SER A 196 -10.30 14.03 -40.45
CA SER A 196 -10.44 12.56 -40.40
C SER A 196 -9.07 11.85 -40.45
N PRO A 197 -8.80 10.82 -39.62
CA PRO A 197 -9.64 10.32 -38.53
C PRO A 197 -9.55 11.21 -37.28
N LEU A 198 -10.67 11.39 -36.59
CA LEU A 198 -10.77 12.14 -35.34
C LEU A 198 -11.15 11.20 -34.19
N VAL A 199 -10.38 11.22 -33.09
CA VAL A 199 -10.59 10.41 -31.89
C VAL A 199 -10.89 11.33 -30.69
#